data_fbb8b2530d141b56305bbd17c5a7f722
#
_entry.id   fbb8b2530d141b56305bbd17c5a7f722
#
_cell.length_a   1.000
_cell.length_b   1.000
_cell.length_c   1.000
_cell.angle_alpha   90.00
_cell.angle_beta   90.00
_cell.angle_gamma   90.00
#
_symmetry.space_group_name_H-M   'P 1'
#
loop_
_entity.id
_entity.type
_entity.pdbx_description
1 polymer ?
#
loop_
_entity_poly.entity_id
_entity_poly.type
_entity_poly.pdbx_seq_one_letter_code
_entity_poly.pdbx_strand_id
1 'polypeptide(L)'
;SLLVKQTGIAKGNQQLKDIPQTVTVMTEKLMADRNYDDFREVLKSTAGVTFQAGETGEEDVRMRGFSLGQAGDIYVDGLRDAPLTERDTFNTDRVEVLKGSASMLFGKGSTGGVVNQVNKQPFLMDQNETNVTIGSGNMKRVAADMNKQTGESSAFRLNAMTHQADNWGAKVDKKGVAGTYRTGIGERDEYSLGLYHLETDGRPLYNHPWLIDNGQSTASNNTSGVIVPVLNAKNYYGLNSDYLKTQTSYLTLGHTHRFSQDSELKTTVRYGHYTRDLLASAVRFTSATSLATLNDSTPLSRSFKARRGESDVLQVQSDYNNRFEWMGHRHELLAGVDYSQDKALRNNRATDGLPNATGTFVGTPNTGLSITDNRQVAMNRFDAENLGLYAQDTVSITQQFKVLGGIRLDHFSAKYRDTSNNSFQ
;
A
#
# COMPACT_ATOMS: atom_id res chain seq x y z
N SER A 1 -4.29 -21.97 2.68
CA SER A 1 -5.70 -22.32 2.34
C SER A 1 -6.26 -21.35 1.32
N LEU A 2 -7.12 -21.81 0.44
CA LEU A 2 -7.90 -20.96 -0.48
C LEU A 2 -9.20 -20.44 0.16
N LEU A 3 -9.56 -20.99 1.31
CA LEU A 3 -10.79 -20.62 2.01
C LEU A 3 -10.47 -19.80 3.25
N VAL A 4 -11.05 -18.61 3.32
CA VAL A 4 -11.02 -17.73 4.47
C VAL A 4 -12.44 -17.54 4.98
N LYS A 5 -12.66 -17.75 6.28
CA LYS A 5 -13.99 -17.65 6.91
C LYS A 5 -14.23 -16.34 7.63
N GLN A 6 -13.17 -15.68 8.07
CA GLN A 6 -13.20 -14.40 8.80
C GLN A 6 -12.34 -13.39 8.10
N THR A 7 -12.60 -12.11 8.34
CA THR A 7 -11.82 -11.00 7.78
C THR A 7 -11.15 -10.21 8.90
N GLY A 8 -9.94 -9.70 8.63
CA GLY A 8 -9.29 -8.71 9.49
C GLY A 8 -9.62 -7.27 9.11
N ILE A 9 -10.36 -7.06 8.02
CA ILE A 9 -10.69 -5.73 7.49
C ILE A 9 -11.82 -5.06 8.28
N ALA A 10 -12.83 -5.85 8.68
CA ALA A 10 -13.85 -5.39 9.62
C ALA A 10 -13.28 -5.49 11.03
N LYS A 11 -13.34 -4.41 11.77
CA LYS A 11 -13.00 -4.38 13.19
C LYS A 11 -13.99 -5.26 13.95
N GLY A 12 -13.71 -6.53 14.07
CA GLY A 12 -14.60 -7.50 14.71
C GLY A 12 -14.37 -8.92 14.22
N ASN A 13 -15.07 -9.87 14.83
CA ASN A 13 -14.93 -11.29 14.57
C ASN A 13 -16.06 -11.85 13.69
N GLN A 14 -16.67 -11.01 12.85
CA GLN A 14 -17.74 -11.45 11.96
C GLN A 14 -17.23 -12.38 10.88
N GLN A 15 -18.04 -13.39 10.56
CA GLN A 15 -17.78 -14.25 9.40
C GLN A 15 -18.04 -13.45 8.10
N LEU A 16 -17.28 -13.74 7.05
CA LEU A 16 -17.42 -13.07 5.75
C LEU A 16 -18.85 -13.03 5.23
N LYS A 17 -19.60 -14.11 5.42
CA LYS A 17 -21.01 -14.22 5.00
C LYS A 17 -21.97 -13.24 5.71
N ASP A 18 -21.57 -12.74 6.88
CA ASP A 18 -22.39 -11.87 7.72
C ASP A 18 -22.06 -10.38 7.53
N ILE A 19 -21.07 -10.06 6.72
CA ILE A 19 -20.67 -8.68 6.40
C ILE A 19 -21.60 -8.15 5.31
N PRO A 20 -22.34 -7.04 5.54
CA PRO A 20 -23.31 -6.50 4.58
C PRO A 20 -22.67 -5.76 3.40
N GLN A 21 -21.47 -6.14 3.00
CA GLN A 21 -20.72 -5.53 1.90
C GLN A 21 -19.97 -6.61 1.12
N THR A 22 -19.60 -6.30 -0.11
CA THR A 22 -18.80 -7.22 -0.93
C THR A 22 -17.36 -7.25 -0.43
N VAL A 23 -16.90 -8.41 0.01
CA VAL A 23 -15.51 -8.66 0.43
C VAL A 23 -14.88 -9.67 -0.52
N THR A 24 -13.71 -9.32 -1.05
CA THR A 24 -12.87 -10.22 -1.85
C THR A 24 -11.59 -10.49 -1.07
N VAL A 25 -11.18 -11.76 -0.99
CA VAL A 25 -9.95 -12.17 -0.30
C VAL A 25 -9.01 -12.85 -1.29
N MET A 26 -7.78 -12.31 -1.39
CA MET A 26 -6.67 -12.89 -2.14
C MET A 26 -5.76 -13.61 -1.17
N THR A 27 -5.81 -14.94 -1.16
CA THR A 27 -5.08 -15.77 -0.20
C THR A 27 -3.61 -15.93 -0.58
N GLU A 28 -2.75 -16.26 0.39
CA GLU A 28 -1.33 -16.54 0.17
C GLU A 28 -1.11 -17.58 -0.94
N LYS A 29 -1.88 -18.67 -0.91
CA LYS A 29 -1.78 -19.71 -1.93
C LYS A 29 -2.08 -19.17 -3.33
N LEU A 30 -3.10 -18.34 -3.48
CA LEU A 30 -3.46 -17.76 -4.77
C LEU A 30 -2.36 -16.79 -5.25
N MET A 31 -1.80 -15.98 -4.35
CA MET A 31 -0.69 -15.09 -4.68
C MET A 31 0.56 -15.87 -5.09
N ALA A 32 0.89 -16.95 -4.39
CA ALA A 32 2.02 -17.82 -4.71
C ALA A 32 1.84 -18.55 -6.05
N ASP A 33 0.68 -19.13 -6.30
CA ASP A 33 0.37 -19.84 -7.55
C ASP A 33 0.45 -18.93 -8.79
N ARG A 34 0.27 -17.64 -8.64
CA ARG A 34 0.31 -16.64 -9.70
C ARG A 34 1.57 -15.77 -9.70
N ASN A 35 2.49 -16.00 -8.76
CA ASN A 35 3.70 -15.20 -8.54
C ASN A 35 3.40 -13.69 -8.37
N TYR A 36 2.36 -13.35 -7.61
CA TYR A 36 2.04 -11.97 -7.27
C TYR A 36 2.96 -11.49 -6.15
N ASP A 37 4.04 -10.81 -6.49
CA ASP A 37 5.09 -10.35 -5.57
C ASP A 37 4.94 -8.89 -5.16
N ASP A 38 4.14 -8.09 -5.85
CA ASP A 38 3.79 -6.75 -5.42
C ASP A 38 2.28 -6.55 -5.21
N PHE A 39 1.95 -5.50 -4.50
CA PHE A 39 0.58 -5.16 -4.14
C PHE A 39 -0.30 -4.82 -5.36
N ARG A 40 0.29 -4.21 -6.41
CA ARG A 40 -0.42 -3.89 -7.65
C ARG A 40 -0.85 -5.14 -8.40
N GLU A 41 0.03 -6.12 -8.49
CA GLU A 41 -0.28 -7.40 -9.16
C GLU A 41 -1.42 -8.13 -8.48
N VAL A 42 -1.43 -8.15 -7.15
CA VAL A 42 -2.53 -8.73 -6.37
C VAL A 42 -3.85 -8.04 -6.71
N LEU A 43 -3.88 -6.72 -6.69
CA LEU A 43 -5.11 -5.96 -6.89
C LEU A 43 -5.59 -5.91 -8.35
N LYS A 44 -4.70 -6.02 -9.33
CA LYS A 44 -5.07 -6.14 -10.76
C LYS A 44 -6.02 -7.29 -11.05
N SER A 45 -5.96 -8.36 -10.29
CA SER A 45 -6.85 -9.51 -10.43
C SER A 45 -8.17 -9.38 -9.67
N THR A 46 -8.39 -8.26 -8.97
CA THR A 46 -9.59 -7.99 -8.20
C THR A 46 -10.57 -7.15 -9.03
N ALA A 47 -11.78 -7.67 -9.23
CA ALA A 47 -12.81 -6.95 -9.98
C ALA A 47 -13.18 -5.62 -9.28
N GLY A 48 -13.34 -4.55 -10.08
CA GLY A 48 -13.72 -3.23 -9.60
C GLY A 48 -12.58 -2.40 -9.01
N VAL A 49 -11.34 -2.90 -9.08
CA VAL A 49 -10.12 -2.18 -8.73
C VAL A 49 -9.39 -1.79 -10.00
N THR A 50 -9.01 -0.54 -10.09
CA THR A 50 -8.21 0.01 -11.19
C THR A 50 -6.98 0.70 -10.64
N PHE A 51 -5.99 0.91 -11.50
CA PHE A 51 -4.77 1.63 -11.15
C PHE A 51 -4.62 2.84 -12.05
N GLN A 52 -4.17 3.91 -11.47
CA GLN A 52 -3.71 5.07 -12.21
C GLN A 52 -2.31 5.43 -11.71
N ALA A 53 -1.40 5.72 -12.61
CA ALA A 53 -0.14 6.32 -12.22
C ALA A 53 -0.40 7.74 -11.75
N GLY A 54 -0.09 8.04 -10.50
CA GLY A 54 -0.04 9.40 -10.01
C GLY A 54 1.11 10.17 -10.66
N GLU A 55 1.12 11.50 -10.54
CA GLU A 55 2.17 12.36 -11.12
C GLU A 55 3.58 12.06 -10.60
N THR A 56 3.70 11.31 -9.53
CA THR A 56 4.95 10.95 -8.89
C THR A 56 5.24 9.44 -8.89
N GLY A 57 4.62 8.68 -9.81
CA GLY A 57 4.81 7.24 -9.93
C GLY A 57 4.27 6.42 -8.75
N GLU A 58 3.28 6.95 -8.08
CA GLU A 58 2.66 6.34 -6.90
C GLU A 58 1.77 5.17 -7.29
N GLU A 59 1.60 4.23 -6.36
CA GLU A 59 0.56 3.20 -6.44
C GLU A 59 -0.82 3.83 -6.20
N ASP A 60 -1.40 4.46 -7.23
CA ASP A 60 -2.75 5.00 -7.13
C ASP A 60 -3.79 3.91 -7.40
N VAL A 61 -4.15 3.22 -6.33
CA VAL A 61 -5.23 2.22 -6.35
C VAL A 61 -6.57 2.94 -6.33
N ARG A 62 -7.43 2.64 -7.29
CA ARG A 62 -8.77 3.22 -7.37
C ARG A 62 -9.86 2.16 -7.28
N MET A 63 -10.88 2.46 -6.54
CA MET A 63 -12.07 1.64 -6.41
C MET A 63 -13.31 2.50 -6.63
N ARG A 64 -14.14 2.12 -7.59
CA ARG A 64 -15.33 2.89 -7.99
C ARG A 64 -15.02 4.38 -8.28
N GLY A 65 -13.84 4.67 -8.86
CA GLY A 65 -13.38 6.01 -9.19
C GLY A 65 -12.69 6.78 -8.05
N PHE A 66 -12.70 6.28 -6.83
CA PHE A 66 -12.02 6.90 -5.68
C PHE A 66 -10.59 6.42 -5.54
N SER A 67 -9.65 7.36 -5.32
CA SER A 67 -8.25 7.03 -5.02
C SER A 67 -8.12 6.58 -3.57
N LEU A 68 -7.75 5.31 -3.36
CA LEU A 68 -7.57 4.75 -2.01
C LEU A 68 -6.28 5.24 -1.35
N GLY A 69 -5.20 5.35 -2.11
CA GLY A 69 -3.91 5.77 -1.59
C GLY A 69 -3.95 7.19 -1.01
N GLN A 70 -4.54 8.13 -1.75
CA GLN A 70 -4.66 9.53 -1.31
C GLN A 70 -5.69 9.71 -0.19
N ALA A 71 -6.76 8.92 -0.20
CA ALA A 71 -7.76 8.95 0.87
C ALA A 71 -7.29 8.27 2.15
N GLY A 72 -6.20 7.49 2.10
CA GLY A 72 -5.70 6.71 3.22
C GLY A 72 -6.53 5.46 3.51
N ASP A 73 -7.07 4.82 2.49
CA ASP A 73 -7.94 3.65 2.60
C ASP A 73 -7.20 2.32 2.37
N ILE A 74 -5.89 2.35 2.50
CA ILE A 74 -5.02 1.17 2.51
C ILE A 74 -4.57 0.90 3.94
N TYR A 75 -4.81 -0.32 4.39
CA TYR A 75 -4.56 -0.77 5.76
C TYR A 75 -3.58 -1.94 5.77
N VAL A 76 -2.84 -2.04 6.87
CA VAL A 76 -2.03 -3.21 7.21
C VAL A 76 -2.44 -3.69 8.60
N ASP A 77 -2.90 -4.92 8.70
CA ASP A 77 -3.43 -5.52 9.93
C ASP A 77 -4.52 -4.66 10.62
N GLY A 78 -5.39 -4.06 9.81
CA GLY A 78 -6.47 -3.22 10.30
C GLY A 78 -6.07 -1.81 10.76
N LEU A 79 -4.80 -1.44 10.65
CA LEU A 79 -4.29 -0.10 10.91
C LEU A 79 -4.01 0.62 9.59
N ARG A 80 -4.34 1.90 9.51
CA ARG A 80 -4.10 2.72 8.34
C ARG A 80 -2.61 2.77 7.99
N ASP A 81 -2.27 2.46 6.75
CA ASP A 81 -0.88 2.50 6.29
C ASP A 81 -0.48 3.90 5.81
N ALA A 82 0.81 4.19 5.81
CA ALA A 82 1.31 5.46 5.30
C ALA A 82 1.02 5.57 3.79
N PRO A 83 0.60 6.74 3.31
CA PRO A 83 0.47 6.96 1.88
C PRO A 83 1.85 6.95 1.20
N LEU A 84 1.88 6.68 -0.09
CA LEU A 84 3.09 6.78 -0.92
C LEU A 84 4.22 5.81 -0.55
N THR A 85 3.91 4.70 0.09
CA THR A 85 4.87 3.63 0.37
C THR A 85 4.78 2.52 -0.69
N GLU A 86 5.89 1.86 -0.96
CA GLU A 86 5.93 0.65 -1.77
C GLU A 86 5.63 -0.58 -0.90
N ARG A 87 4.94 -1.57 -1.47
CA ARG A 87 4.51 -2.76 -0.75
C ARG A 87 4.91 -4.01 -1.51
N ASP A 88 5.31 -5.03 -0.77
CA ASP A 88 5.67 -6.35 -1.27
C ASP A 88 4.89 -7.43 -0.52
N THR A 89 4.71 -8.58 -1.15
CA THR A 89 3.91 -9.68 -0.59
C THR A 89 4.73 -10.68 0.23
N PHE A 90 6.04 -10.46 0.43
CA PHE A 90 6.90 -11.44 1.10
C PHE A 90 6.45 -11.79 2.53
N ASN A 91 5.80 -10.87 3.22
CA ASN A 91 5.27 -11.04 4.58
C ASN A 91 3.74 -10.99 4.62
N THR A 92 3.06 -11.24 3.50
CA THR A 92 1.61 -11.12 3.38
C THR A 92 0.94 -12.48 3.43
N ASP A 93 0.05 -12.68 4.40
CA ASP A 93 -0.81 -13.86 4.48
C ASP A 93 -1.95 -13.78 3.46
N ARG A 94 -2.60 -12.63 3.39
CA ARG A 94 -3.69 -12.36 2.44
C ARG A 94 -3.90 -10.87 2.24
N VAL A 95 -4.60 -10.55 1.15
CA VAL A 95 -5.10 -9.19 0.88
C VAL A 95 -6.62 -9.26 0.84
N GLU A 96 -7.26 -8.41 1.62
CA GLU A 96 -8.70 -8.30 1.73
C GLU A 96 -9.18 -6.99 1.10
N VAL A 97 -10.23 -7.04 0.31
CA VAL A 97 -10.82 -5.88 -0.37
C VAL A 97 -12.28 -5.77 0.02
N LEU A 98 -12.61 -4.69 0.72
CA LEU A 98 -13.98 -4.33 1.10
C LEU A 98 -14.47 -3.24 0.15
N LYS A 99 -15.53 -3.50 -0.60
CA LYS A 99 -16.10 -2.55 -1.56
C LYS A 99 -17.26 -1.78 -0.94
N GLY A 100 -17.32 -0.49 -1.21
CA GLY A 100 -18.35 0.40 -0.71
C GLY A 100 -17.91 1.21 0.51
N SER A 101 -18.84 2.00 1.07
CA SER A 101 -18.55 2.87 2.20
C SER A 101 -18.28 2.08 3.48
N ALA A 102 -17.17 2.37 4.12
CA ALA A 102 -16.74 1.77 5.40
C ALA A 102 -16.36 2.84 6.44
N SER A 103 -16.78 4.10 6.22
CA SER A 103 -16.39 5.24 7.05
C SER A 103 -16.82 5.13 8.51
N MET A 104 -17.88 4.39 8.79
CA MET A 104 -18.33 4.19 10.17
C MET A 104 -17.28 3.47 11.03
N LEU A 105 -16.62 2.42 10.51
CA LEU A 105 -15.60 1.69 11.26
C LEU A 105 -14.19 2.27 11.08
N PHE A 106 -13.89 2.83 9.92
CA PHE A 106 -12.53 3.25 9.57
C PHE A 106 -12.30 4.77 9.62
N GLY A 107 -13.37 5.58 9.70
CA GLY A 107 -13.29 7.03 9.79
C GLY A 107 -13.21 7.73 8.45
N LYS A 108 -12.60 8.90 8.42
CA LYS A 108 -12.50 9.77 7.26
C LYS A 108 -11.84 9.06 6.07
N GLY A 109 -12.41 9.19 4.90
CA GLY A 109 -11.90 8.62 3.65
C GLY A 109 -12.81 7.53 3.13
N SER A 110 -12.68 6.35 3.47
CA SER A 110 -13.35 5.03 3.21
C SER A 110 -14.67 5.04 2.40
N THR A 111 -14.76 5.87 1.35
CA THR A 111 -15.97 6.04 0.53
C THR A 111 -16.05 5.05 -0.64
N GLY A 112 -14.92 4.75 -1.27
CA GLY A 112 -14.83 3.79 -2.39
C GLY A 112 -14.67 2.35 -1.93
N GLY A 113 -14.08 2.16 -0.79
CA GLY A 113 -13.75 0.88 -0.20
C GLY A 113 -12.45 0.92 0.60
N VAL A 114 -12.07 -0.22 1.11
CA VAL A 114 -10.86 -0.42 1.92
C VAL A 114 -10.09 -1.64 1.43
N VAL A 115 -8.78 -1.52 1.35
CA VAL A 115 -7.87 -2.64 1.10
C VAL A 115 -7.05 -2.87 2.35
N ASN A 116 -7.00 -4.12 2.84
CA ASN A 116 -6.25 -4.50 4.02
C ASN A 116 -5.24 -5.61 3.67
N GLN A 117 -3.98 -5.35 3.90
CA GLN A 117 -2.91 -6.34 3.81
C GLN A 117 -2.74 -6.97 5.19
N VAL A 118 -2.93 -8.28 5.30
CA VAL A 118 -2.75 -9.02 6.54
C VAL A 118 -1.38 -9.65 6.55
N ASN A 119 -0.56 -9.30 7.54
CA ASN A 119 0.77 -9.84 7.69
C ASN A 119 0.75 -11.28 8.19
N LYS A 120 1.76 -12.05 7.81
CA LYS A 120 2.00 -13.40 8.31
C LYS A 120 2.23 -13.39 9.81
N GLN A 121 1.61 -14.32 10.51
CA GLN A 121 1.70 -14.48 11.96
C GLN A 121 2.28 -15.84 12.35
N PRO A 122 3.03 -15.94 13.45
CA PRO A 122 3.48 -17.20 14.01
C PRO A 122 2.32 -18.13 14.36
N PHE A 123 2.53 -19.43 14.18
CA PHE A 123 1.58 -20.48 14.55
C PHE A 123 2.30 -21.66 15.24
N LEU A 124 1.55 -22.50 15.93
CA LEU A 124 2.08 -23.58 16.77
C LEU A 124 2.44 -24.82 15.92
N MET A 125 3.48 -24.66 15.10
CA MET A 125 4.04 -25.71 14.26
C MET A 125 5.41 -25.28 13.76
N ASP A 126 6.30 -26.22 13.49
CA ASP A 126 7.54 -25.96 12.76
C ASP A 126 7.27 -26.10 11.26
N GLN A 127 7.51 -25.05 10.50
CA GLN A 127 7.33 -25.06 9.04
C GLN A 127 8.26 -24.03 8.39
N ASN A 128 9.02 -24.50 7.40
CA ASN A 128 9.93 -23.64 6.63
C ASN A 128 9.61 -23.74 5.14
N GLU A 129 9.67 -22.63 4.45
CA GLU A 129 9.49 -22.55 3.02
C GLU A 129 10.48 -21.57 2.42
N THR A 130 11.07 -21.94 1.28
CA THR A 130 11.94 -21.07 0.50
C THR A 130 11.48 -21.11 -0.95
N ASN A 131 11.22 -19.95 -1.52
CA ASN A 131 10.84 -19.79 -2.90
C ASN A 131 11.94 -19.06 -3.67
N VAL A 132 12.34 -19.63 -4.82
CA VAL A 132 13.26 -19.02 -5.76
C VAL A 132 12.53 -18.82 -7.08
N THR A 133 12.52 -17.59 -7.57
CA THR A 133 11.88 -17.25 -8.84
C THR A 133 12.91 -16.58 -9.75
N ILE A 134 12.95 -16.99 -11.00
CA ILE A 134 13.72 -16.34 -12.06
C ILE A 134 12.77 -15.95 -13.19
N GLY A 135 13.05 -14.86 -13.86
CA GLY A 135 12.16 -14.35 -14.89
C GLY A 135 12.90 -13.52 -15.94
N SER A 136 12.13 -13.03 -16.90
CA SER A 136 12.63 -12.13 -17.95
C SER A 136 13.15 -10.81 -17.36
N GLY A 137 14.00 -10.10 -18.11
CA GLY A 137 14.64 -8.88 -17.60
C GLY A 137 15.68 -9.14 -16.51
N ASN A 138 16.28 -10.33 -16.50
CA ASN A 138 17.26 -10.79 -15.51
C ASN A 138 16.68 -10.74 -14.06
N MET A 139 15.41 -11.07 -13.89
CA MET A 139 14.73 -11.09 -12.61
C MET A 139 15.17 -12.30 -11.80
N LYS A 140 15.52 -12.03 -10.54
CA LYS A 140 15.87 -13.02 -9.53
C LYS A 140 15.20 -12.63 -8.22
N ARG A 141 14.42 -13.55 -7.65
CA ARG A 141 13.77 -13.35 -6.36
C ARG A 141 13.98 -14.58 -5.49
N VAL A 142 14.38 -14.35 -4.24
CA VAL A 142 14.44 -15.35 -3.19
C VAL A 142 13.62 -14.85 -2.01
N ALA A 143 12.67 -15.67 -1.56
CA ALA A 143 11.88 -15.40 -0.38
C ALA A 143 11.91 -16.62 0.55
N ALA A 144 12.15 -16.38 1.82
CA ALA A 144 12.19 -17.42 2.85
C ALA A 144 11.16 -17.11 3.93
N ASP A 145 10.47 -18.14 4.39
CA ASP A 145 9.48 -18.11 5.45
C ASP A 145 9.80 -19.23 6.45
N MET A 146 10.15 -18.84 7.66
CA MET A 146 10.50 -19.77 8.73
C MET A 146 9.55 -19.57 9.91
N ASN A 147 8.83 -20.61 10.29
CA ASN A 147 7.98 -20.62 11.47
C ASN A 147 8.46 -21.69 12.45
N LYS A 148 8.71 -21.31 13.68
CA LYS A 148 9.23 -22.16 14.74
C LYS A 148 8.32 -22.08 15.97
N GLN A 149 7.76 -23.19 16.39
CA GLN A 149 7.15 -23.31 17.70
C GLN A 149 8.23 -23.26 18.79
N THR A 150 8.08 -22.36 19.76
CA THR A 150 9.08 -22.12 20.82
C THR A 150 8.62 -22.60 22.18
N GLY A 151 7.35 -22.97 22.32
CA GLY A 151 6.74 -23.45 23.55
C GLY A 151 5.35 -24.04 23.28
N GLU A 152 4.64 -24.40 24.33
CA GLU A 152 3.28 -24.95 24.18
C GLU A 152 2.30 -23.94 23.56
N SER A 153 2.48 -22.64 23.85
CA SER A 153 1.64 -21.56 23.38
C SER A 153 2.44 -20.41 22.75
N SER A 154 3.66 -20.66 22.34
CA SER A 154 4.51 -19.62 21.74
C SER A 154 5.16 -20.06 20.44
N ALA A 155 5.35 -19.12 19.55
CA ALA A 155 6.01 -19.33 18.25
C ALA A 155 6.67 -18.05 17.76
N PHE A 156 7.66 -18.24 16.88
CA PHE A 156 8.36 -17.18 16.18
C PHE A 156 8.26 -17.42 14.67
N ARG A 157 8.05 -16.36 13.90
CA ARG A 157 8.07 -16.43 12.43
C ARG A 157 8.97 -15.37 11.85
N LEU A 158 9.83 -15.77 10.92
CA LEU A 158 10.74 -14.91 10.20
C LEU A 158 10.48 -15.02 8.71
N ASN A 159 10.33 -13.88 8.05
CA ASN A 159 10.23 -13.77 6.60
C ASN A 159 11.33 -12.85 6.08
N ALA A 160 12.00 -13.25 5.01
CA ALA A 160 13.04 -12.46 4.37
C ALA A 160 12.91 -12.57 2.85
N MET A 161 13.30 -11.53 2.13
CA MET A 161 13.20 -11.46 0.68
C MET A 161 14.32 -10.61 0.11
N THR A 162 14.84 -11.04 -1.05
CA THR A 162 15.62 -10.22 -1.96
C THR A 162 15.06 -10.36 -3.36
N HIS A 163 14.91 -9.26 -4.07
CA HIS A 163 14.37 -9.22 -5.42
C HIS A 163 15.15 -8.23 -6.26
N GLN A 164 15.75 -8.69 -7.35
CA GLN A 164 16.51 -7.87 -8.28
C GLN A 164 16.10 -8.16 -9.71
N ALA A 165 16.00 -7.12 -10.53
CA ALA A 165 15.74 -7.23 -11.96
C ALA A 165 16.36 -6.04 -12.68
N ASP A 166 16.98 -6.29 -13.85
CA ASP A 166 17.45 -5.22 -14.73
C ASP A 166 16.29 -4.58 -15.50
N ASN A 167 15.28 -5.40 -15.82
CA ASN A 167 14.03 -5.00 -16.45
C ASN A 167 14.24 -3.99 -17.61
N TRP A 168 15.23 -4.28 -18.46
CA TRP A 168 15.65 -3.46 -19.62
C TRP A 168 15.90 -1.98 -19.30
N GLY A 169 16.37 -1.65 -18.10
CA GLY A 169 16.69 -0.30 -17.67
C GLY A 169 15.79 0.23 -16.54
N ALA A 170 14.55 -0.22 -16.43
CA ALA A 170 13.67 0.07 -15.31
C ALA A 170 13.97 -0.87 -14.13
N LYS A 171 15.14 -0.71 -13.52
CA LYS A 171 15.69 -1.62 -12.51
C LYS A 171 14.82 -1.72 -11.28
N VAL A 172 14.73 -2.94 -10.75
CA VAL A 172 14.10 -3.24 -9.46
C VAL A 172 15.17 -3.80 -8.53
N ASP A 173 15.25 -3.27 -7.32
CA ASP A 173 16.07 -3.81 -6.23
C ASP A 173 15.28 -3.65 -4.93
N LYS A 174 14.90 -4.77 -4.32
CA LYS A 174 14.13 -4.80 -3.09
C LYS A 174 14.74 -5.77 -2.10
N LYS A 175 14.71 -5.39 -0.83
CA LYS A 175 15.09 -6.25 0.31
C LYS A 175 14.08 -6.07 1.41
N GLY A 176 13.65 -7.16 2.00
CA GLY A 176 12.69 -7.15 3.10
C GLY A 176 13.02 -8.16 4.16
N VAL A 177 12.71 -7.83 5.39
CA VAL A 177 12.77 -8.72 6.55
C VAL A 177 11.64 -8.40 7.51
N ALA A 178 10.99 -9.42 8.03
CA ALA A 178 9.95 -9.30 9.05
C ALA A 178 10.09 -10.43 10.04
N GLY A 179 9.98 -10.11 11.32
CA GLY A 179 10.02 -11.09 12.41
C GLY A 179 8.92 -10.82 13.41
N THR A 180 8.19 -11.85 13.81
CA THR A 180 7.12 -11.75 14.80
C THR A 180 7.23 -12.86 15.81
N TYR A 181 7.11 -12.52 17.08
CA TYR A 181 7.00 -13.45 18.19
C TYR A 181 5.60 -13.35 18.80
N ARG A 182 4.96 -14.50 19.02
CA ARG A 182 3.67 -14.60 19.73
C ARG A 182 3.80 -15.56 20.90
N THR A 183 3.18 -15.19 22.02
CA THR A 183 3.09 -16.02 23.22
C THR A 183 1.69 -15.97 23.82
N GLY A 184 1.28 -17.04 24.50
CA GLY A 184 -0.08 -17.19 24.96
C GLY A 184 -1.08 -17.49 23.85
N ILE A 185 -0.65 -18.08 22.75
CA ILE A 185 -1.51 -18.39 21.60
C ILE A 185 -2.65 -19.31 22.03
N GLY A 186 -3.89 -18.82 21.87
CA GLY A 186 -5.10 -19.55 22.28
C GLY A 186 -5.41 -19.48 23.77
N GLU A 187 -4.59 -18.82 24.57
CA GLU A 187 -4.81 -18.64 26.01
C GLU A 187 -5.61 -17.36 26.31
N ARG A 188 -5.86 -17.11 27.59
CA ARG A 188 -6.60 -15.94 28.03
C ARG A 188 -5.94 -14.62 27.64
N ASP A 189 -4.61 -14.54 27.78
CA ASP A 189 -3.80 -13.42 27.40
C ASP A 189 -2.80 -13.83 26.32
N GLU A 190 -2.90 -13.18 25.20
CA GLU A 190 -2.06 -13.40 24.03
C GLU A 190 -1.28 -12.12 23.72
N TYR A 191 0.04 -12.24 23.58
CA TYR A 191 0.93 -11.11 23.28
C TYR A 191 1.66 -11.34 21.98
N SER A 192 1.91 -10.27 21.25
CA SER A 192 2.73 -10.29 20.03
C SER A 192 3.68 -9.11 19.96
N LEU A 193 4.84 -9.34 19.37
CA LEU A 193 5.83 -8.34 19.03
C LEU A 193 6.30 -8.60 17.60
N GLY A 194 6.11 -7.65 16.71
CA GLY A 194 6.50 -7.72 15.31
C GLY A 194 7.40 -6.58 14.89
N LEU A 195 8.39 -6.91 14.05
CA LEU A 195 9.27 -5.96 13.37
C LEU A 195 9.14 -6.18 11.86
N TYR A 196 9.10 -5.10 11.11
CA TYR A 196 9.02 -5.12 9.65
C TYR A 196 9.97 -4.10 9.06
N HIS A 197 10.71 -4.49 8.02
CA HIS A 197 11.52 -3.58 7.23
C HIS A 197 11.48 -3.98 5.76
N LEU A 198 11.17 -3.01 4.90
CA LEU A 198 11.24 -3.12 3.45
C LEU A 198 12.02 -1.94 2.89
N GLU A 199 12.96 -2.22 2.02
CA GLU A 199 13.80 -1.25 1.36
C GLU A 199 13.75 -1.47 -0.16
N THR A 200 13.53 -0.41 -0.92
CA THR A 200 13.58 -0.42 -2.37
C THR A 200 14.58 0.62 -2.87
N ASP A 201 15.40 0.25 -3.84
CA ASP A 201 16.33 1.14 -4.54
C ASP A 201 16.32 0.77 -6.02
N GLY A 202 15.42 1.38 -6.78
CA GLY A 202 15.21 1.05 -8.18
C GLY A 202 15.34 2.27 -9.10
N ARG A 203 15.20 1.99 -10.40
CA ARG A 203 15.09 3.01 -11.43
C ARG A 203 13.70 2.93 -12.01
N PRO A 204 12.79 3.88 -11.72
CA PRO A 204 11.41 3.77 -12.13
C PRO A 204 11.25 4.03 -13.64
N LEU A 205 10.30 3.32 -14.25
CA LEU A 205 9.70 3.74 -15.49
C LEU A 205 8.53 4.66 -15.14
N TYR A 206 8.76 5.97 -15.16
CA TYR A 206 7.74 6.94 -14.78
C TYR A 206 6.56 6.93 -15.75
N ASN A 207 6.85 6.99 -17.06
CA ASN A 207 5.88 6.83 -18.14
C ASN A 207 6.57 6.31 -19.40
N HIS A 208 5.80 5.62 -20.23
CA HIS A 208 6.21 5.25 -21.58
C HIS A 208 5.46 6.14 -22.59
N PRO A 209 6.15 6.79 -23.55
CA PRO A 209 5.48 7.66 -24.53
C PRO A 209 4.41 6.92 -25.34
N TRP A 210 3.29 7.58 -25.59
CA TRP A 210 2.15 7.06 -26.36
C TRP A 210 1.53 8.15 -27.22
N LEU A 211 0.82 7.75 -28.27
CA LEU A 211 0.07 8.63 -29.15
C LEU A 211 -1.43 8.34 -29.05
N ILE A 212 -2.24 9.25 -29.58
CA ILE A 212 -3.68 9.03 -29.78
C ILE A 212 -3.90 8.57 -31.21
N ASP A 213 -4.86 7.67 -31.46
CA ASP A 213 -5.17 7.08 -32.76
C ASP A 213 -5.62 8.10 -33.82
N ASN A 214 -6.06 9.29 -33.42
CA ASN A 214 -6.36 10.40 -34.34
C ASN A 214 -5.10 11.08 -34.91
N GLY A 215 -3.91 10.55 -34.65
CA GLY A 215 -2.64 11.03 -35.15
C GLY A 215 -2.02 12.21 -34.43
N GLN A 216 -2.62 12.64 -33.31
CA GLN A 216 -2.10 13.73 -32.48
C GLN A 216 -1.29 13.23 -31.29
N SER A 217 -0.29 14.00 -30.87
CA SER A 217 0.47 13.69 -29.66
C SER A 217 -0.35 14.02 -28.41
N THR A 218 0.02 13.36 -27.31
CA THR A 218 -0.56 13.62 -25.98
C THR A 218 -0.29 15.03 -25.44
N ALA A 219 0.63 15.76 -26.06
CA ALA A 219 0.89 17.16 -25.71
C ALA A 219 -0.21 18.12 -26.20
N SER A 220 -1.11 17.68 -27.09
CA SER A 220 -2.30 18.43 -27.45
C SER A 220 -3.40 18.19 -26.43
N ASN A 221 -4.20 19.22 -26.12
CA ASN A 221 -5.34 19.12 -25.21
C ASN A 221 -6.51 18.31 -25.79
N ASN A 222 -6.29 17.55 -26.86
CA ASN A 222 -7.31 16.74 -27.46
C ASN A 222 -7.41 15.39 -26.75
N THR A 223 -8.50 15.20 -26.05
CA THR A 223 -8.80 13.99 -25.25
C THR A 223 -9.66 12.98 -26.02
N SER A 224 -9.94 13.21 -27.28
CA SER A 224 -10.72 12.28 -28.13
C SER A 224 -9.80 11.31 -28.87
N GLY A 225 -10.08 10.03 -28.77
CA GLY A 225 -9.35 8.96 -29.44
C GLY A 225 -8.82 7.90 -28.48
N VAL A 226 -8.30 6.82 -29.03
CA VAL A 226 -7.75 5.69 -28.28
C VAL A 226 -6.24 5.87 -28.10
N ILE A 227 -5.74 5.61 -26.91
CA ILE A 227 -4.30 5.60 -26.63
C ILE A 227 -3.65 4.42 -27.37
N VAL A 228 -2.61 4.70 -28.16
CA VAL A 228 -1.86 3.70 -28.89
C VAL A 228 -0.44 3.65 -28.35
N PRO A 229 0.00 2.52 -27.77
CA PRO A 229 1.40 2.30 -27.42
C PRO A 229 2.18 2.01 -28.71
N VAL A 230 3.04 2.94 -29.11
CA VAL A 230 3.74 2.88 -30.42
C VAL A 230 5.20 2.49 -30.32
N LEU A 231 5.76 2.45 -29.12
CA LEU A 231 7.17 2.15 -28.88
C LEU A 231 7.34 0.75 -28.27
N ASN A 232 8.51 0.16 -28.52
CA ASN A 232 8.85 -1.12 -27.91
C ASN A 232 8.87 -0.98 -26.39
N ALA A 233 8.09 -1.81 -25.69
CA ALA A 233 7.96 -1.79 -24.24
C ALA A 233 9.30 -2.02 -23.50
N LYS A 234 10.29 -2.61 -24.15
CA LYS A 234 11.64 -2.83 -23.60
C LYS A 234 12.57 -1.60 -23.73
N ASN A 235 12.12 -0.53 -24.40
CA ASN A 235 12.90 0.69 -24.50
C ASN A 235 12.80 1.50 -23.22
N TYR A 236 13.94 1.91 -22.68
CA TYR A 236 14.01 2.81 -21.54
C TYR A 236 14.54 4.17 -22.00
N TYR A 237 13.75 5.22 -21.81
CA TYR A 237 14.07 6.58 -22.25
C TYR A 237 14.38 7.52 -21.09
N GLY A 238 14.34 7.05 -19.84
CA GLY A 238 14.77 7.78 -18.67
C GLY A 238 16.30 7.94 -18.62
N LEU A 239 16.77 8.55 -17.54
CA LEU A 239 18.21 8.74 -17.29
C LEU A 239 18.75 7.65 -16.37
N ASN A 240 20.04 7.35 -16.47
CA ASN A 240 20.69 6.43 -15.52
C ASN A 240 20.70 6.96 -14.09
N SER A 241 20.57 8.28 -13.92
CA SER A 241 20.43 8.95 -12.62
C SER A 241 19.02 8.93 -12.05
N ASP A 242 18.01 8.44 -12.79
CA ASP A 242 16.66 8.27 -12.28
C ASP A 242 16.66 7.23 -11.15
N TYR A 243 15.93 7.49 -10.09
CA TYR A 243 15.80 6.57 -8.96
C TYR A 243 14.47 6.71 -8.24
N LEU A 244 14.07 5.62 -7.59
CA LEU A 244 13.04 5.57 -6.56
C LEU A 244 13.59 4.79 -5.38
N LYS A 245 13.79 5.48 -4.26
CA LYS A 245 14.24 4.89 -2.99
C LYS A 245 13.14 5.00 -1.98
N THR A 246 12.75 3.88 -1.40
CA THR A 246 11.76 3.84 -0.31
C THR A 246 12.24 2.97 0.82
N GLN A 247 11.87 3.34 2.04
CA GLN A 247 12.07 2.53 3.23
C GLN A 247 10.80 2.54 4.07
N THR A 248 10.40 1.37 4.53
CA THR A 248 9.30 1.17 5.45
C THR A 248 9.80 0.34 6.62
N SER A 249 9.71 0.90 7.82
CA SER A 249 10.08 0.18 9.05
C SER A 249 9.01 0.39 10.08
N TYR A 250 8.49 -0.67 10.69
CA TYR A 250 7.57 -0.53 11.79
C TYR A 250 7.72 -1.62 12.86
N LEU A 251 7.39 -1.23 14.07
CA LEU A 251 7.24 -2.08 15.24
C LEU A 251 5.76 -2.18 15.58
N THR A 252 5.28 -3.39 15.83
CA THR A 252 3.90 -3.64 16.25
C THR A 252 3.87 -4.46 17.53
N LEU A 253 3.13 -3.96 18.52
CA LEU A 253 2.82 -4.67 19.76
C LEU A 253 1.34 -5.03 19.76
N GLY A 254 1.00 -6.24 20.14
CA GLY A 254 -0.37 -6.72 20.24
C GLY A 254 -0.63 -7.38 21.58
N HIS A 255 -1.84 -7.16 22.10
CA HIS A 255 -2.37 -7.86 23.26
C HIS A 255 -3.83 -8.20 23.03
N THR A 256 -4.19 -9.45 23.25
CA THR A 256 -5.58 -9.89 23.27
C THR A 256 -5.87 -10.47 24.63
N HIS A 257 -6.86 -9.89 25.35
CA HIS A 257 -7.39 -10.44 26.58
C HIS A 257 -8.77 -11.02 26.34
N ARG A 258 -8.94 -12.29 26.63
CA ARG A 258 -10.21 -12.99 26.51
C ARG A 258 -10.89 -13.07 27.87
N PHE A 259 -12.00 -12.34 28.02
CA PHE A 259 -12.84 -12.41 29.22
C PHE A 259 -13.61 -13.73 29.28
N SER A 260 -14.03 -14.21 28.11
CA SER A 260 -14.74 -15.47 27.89
C SER A 260 -14.55 -15.93 26.45
N GLN A 261 -15.22 -17.03 26.05
CA GLN A 261 -15.24 -17.46 24.64
C GLN A 261 -15.95 -16.46 23.71
N ASP A 262 -16.82 -15.59 24.28
CA ASP A 262 -17.65 -14.64 23.53
C ASP A 262 -17.21 -13.19 23.69
N SER A 263 -16.22 -12.92 24.54
CA SER A 263 -15.82 -11.55 24.88
C SER A 263 -14.30 -11.40 24.91
N GLU A 264 -13.78 -10.45 24.15
CA GLU A 264 -12.35 -10.14 24.10
C GLU A 264 -12.07 -8.65 23.91
N LEU A 265 -10.91 -8.22 24.39
CA LEU A 265 -10.33 -6.90 24.16
C LEU A 265 -8.99 -7.09 23.44
N LYS A 266 -8.88 -6.56 22.22
CA LYS A 266 -7.64 -6.56 21.42
C LYS A 266 -7.07 -5.16 21.35
N THR A 267 -5.82 -5.00 21.78
CA THR A 267 -5.09 -3.74 21.72
C THR A 267 -3.86 -3.90 20.84
N THR A 268 -3.69 -2.97 19.91
CA THR A 268 -2.54 -2.94 18.99
C THR A 268 -1.88 -1.57 19.06
N VAL A 269 -0.56 -1.54 19.14
CA VAL A 269 0.25 -0.33 19.05
C VAL A 269 1.25 -0.52 17.91
N ARG A 270 1.31 0.45 17.00
CA ARG A 270 2.30 0.45 15.92
C ARG A 270 3.01 1.79 15.85
N TYR A 271 4.32 1.73 15.77
CA TYR A 271 5.15 2.87 15.41
C TYR A 271 5.90 2.57 14.11
N GLY A 272 5.73 3.42 13.12
CA GLY A 272 6.33 3.26 11.80
C GLY A 272 7.10 4.49 11.35
N HIS A 273 8.20 4.25 10.62
CA HIS A 273 8.98 5.25 9.91
C HIS A 273 9.00 4.91 8.43
N TYR A 274 8.62 5.88 7.59
CA TYR A 274 8.45 5.71 6.16
C TYR A 274 9.19 6.80 5.42
N THR A 275 10.01 6.43 4.43
CA THR A 275 10.71 7.38 3.58
C THR A 275 10.47 7.10 2.11
N ARG A 276 10.41 8.15 1.31
CA ARG A 276 10.33 8.10 -0.14
C ARG A 276 11.18 9.19 -0.76
N ASP A 277 12.01 8.83 -1.71
CA ASP A 277 12.82 9.76 -2.51
C ASP A 277 12.75 9.33 -3.98
N LEU A 278 12.09 10.15 -4.80
CA LEU A 278 11.91 9.96 -6.22
C LEU A 278 12.60 11.07 -7.00
N LEU A 279 13.38 10.69 -7.99
CA LEU A 279 13.80 11.53 -9.10
C LEU A 279 13.64 10.72 -10.39
N ALA A 280 12.71 11.10 -11.23
CA ALA A 280 12.38 10.39 -12.45
C ALA A 280 12.25 11.34 -13.64
N SER A 281 12.45 10.80 -14.83
CA SER A 281 12.24 11.50 -16.10
C SER A 281 10.86 11.17 -16.66
N ALA A 282 10.00 12.18 -16.79
CA ALA A 282 8.79 12.07 -17.59
C ALA A 282 9.14 12.30 -19.05
N VAL A 283 8.89 11.30 -19.89
CA VAL A 283 9.27 11.30 -21.32
C VAL A 283 8.01 11.41 -22.17
N ARG A 284 7.98 12.36 -23.10
CA ARG A 284 6.82 12.62 -23.95
C ARG A 284 7.23 12.90 -25.38
N PHE A 285 6.33 12.58 -26.32
CA PHE A 285 6.44 13.10 -27.67
C PHE A 285 6.26 14.62 -27.69
N THR A 286 6.88 15.28 -28.64
CA THR A 286 6.64 16.70 -28.91
C THR A 286 5.27 16.89 -29.61
N SER A 287 4.73 18.10 -29.57
CA SER A 287 3.40 18.43 -30.13
C SER A 287 3.25 18.17 -31.62
N ALA A 288 4.37 18.08 -32.38
CA ALA A 288 4.36 17.84 -33.82
C ALA A 288 4.33 16.35 -34.22
N THR A 289 4.39 15.43 -33.24
CA THR A 289 4.47 13.99 -33.52
C THR A 289 3.09 13.41 -33.85
N SER A 290 3.01 12.63 -34.91
CA SER A 290 1.84 11.83 -35.28
C SER A 290 2.25 10.41 -35.67
N LEU A 291 1.29 9.49 -35.78
CA LEU A 291 1.54 8.12 -36.25
C LEU A 291 2.20 8.09 -37.63
N ALA A 292 1.81 9.02 -38.53
CA ALA A 292 2.34 9.10 -39.89
C ALA A 292 3.79 9.61 -39.95
N THR A 293 4.23 10.39 -38.96
CA THR A 293 5.57 10.99 -38.93
C THR A 293 6.52 10.26 -37.98
N LEU A 294 6.05 9.25 -37.26
CA LEU A 294 6.85 8.50 -36.31
C LEU A 294 7.97 7.70 -36.99
N ASN A 295 9.21 7.93 -36.55
CA ASN A 295 10.39 7.19 -36.95
C ASN A 295 11.48 7.26 -35.86
N ASP A 296 12.64 6.65 -36.09
CA ASP A 296 13.75 6.63 -35.15
C ASP A 296 14.32 8.01 -34.81
N SER A 297 14.15 8.98 -35.71
CA SER A 297 14.59 10.37 -35.49
C SER A 297 13.53 11.24 -34.80
N THR A 298 12.38 10.69 -34.47
CA THR A 298 11.31 11.41 -33.77
C THR A 298 11.80 11.86 -32.39
N PRO A 299 11.73 13.17 -32.04
CA PRO A 299 12.24 13.68 -30.79
C PRO A 299 11.32 13.34 -29.63
N LEU A 300 11.94 13.06 -28.51
CA LEU A 300 11.29 12.88 -27.20
C LEU A 300 11.80 13.95 -26.23
N SER A 301 10.90 14.61 -25.55
CA SER A 301 11.23 15.56 -24.48
C SER A 301 11.29 14.83 -23.15
N ARG A 302 12.14 15.34 -22.23
CA ARG A 302 12.19 14.92 -20.84
C ARG A 302 11.87 16.09 -19.93
N SER A 303 11.15 15.83 -18.86
CA SER A 303 11.00 16.73 -17.74
C SER A 303 11.19 15.94 -16.45
N PHE A 304 11.78 16.58 -15.43
CA PHE A 304 11.99 15.91 -14.14
C PHE A 304 10.73 15.90 -13.32
N LYS A 305 10.51 14.78 -12.66
CA LYS A 305 9.54 14.60 -11.58
C LYS A 305 10.30 14.13 -10.35
N ALA A 306 10.09 14.82 -9.26
CA ALA A 306 10.79 14.52 -8.01
C ALA A 306 9.86 14.70 -6.81
N ARG A 307 10.04 13.86 -5.82
CA ARG A 307 9.35 13.96 -4.54
C ARG A 307 10.22 13.34 -3.46
N ARG A 308 10.39 14.07 -2.36
CA ARG A 308 11.00 13.57 -1.15
C ARG A 308 10.03 13.71 0.01
N GLY A 309 9.87 12.67 0.79
CA GLY A 309 9.00 12.68 1.96
C GLY A 309 9.42 11.65 2.99
N GLU A 310 9.12 11.93 4.23
CA GLU A 310 9.24 11.01 5.35
C GLU A 310 8.07 11.19 6.30
N SER A 311 7.67 10.13 6.97
CA SER A 311 6.59 10.12 7.96
C SER A 311 6.95 9.25 9.14
N ASP A 312 6.67 9.76 10.34
CA ASP A 312 6.64 8.99 11.57
C ASP A 312 5.19 8.86 12.01
N VAL A 313 4.71 7.63 12.16
CA VAL A 313 3.31 7.34 12.47
C VAL A 313 3.21 6.49 13.72
N LEU A 314 2.52 7.01 14.73
CA LEU A 314 2.13 6.25 15.92
C LEU A 314 0.64 5.96 15.86
N GLN A 315 0.26 4.69 16.04
CA GLN A 315 -1.12 4.24 16.04
C GLN A 315 -1.39 3.36 17.26
N VAL A 316 -2.52 3.61 17.90
CA VAL A 316 -3.04 2.79 19.00
C VAL A 316 -4.50 2.48 18.69
N GLN A 317 -4.86 1.20 18.74
CA GLN A 317 -6.23 0.77 18.55
C GLN A 317 -6.60 -0.28 19.59
N SER A 318 -7.77 -0.14 20.18
CA SER A 318 -8.30 -1.09 21.15
C SER A 318 -9.75 -1.40 20.81
N ASP A 319 -10.03 -2.68 20.51
CA ASP A 319 -11.32 -3.17 20.08
C ASP A 319 -11.87 -4.19 21.08
N TYR A 320 -13.04 -3.89 21.61
CA TYR A 320 -13.82 -4.79 22.45
C TYR A 320 -14.90 -5.46 21.62
N ASN A 321 -14.91 -6.78 21.60
CA ASN A 321 -15.91 -7.61 20.94
C ASN A 321 -16.66 -8.44 21.99
N ASN A 322 -17.97 -8.49 21.88
CA ASN A 322 -18.79 -9.30 22.76
C ASN A 322 -20.03 -9.84 22.03
N ARG A 323 -20.28 -11.15 22.19
CA ARG A 323 -21.49 -11.83 21.75
C ARG A 323 -22.31 -12.17 22.98
N PHE A 324 -23.55 -11.71 23.02
CA PHE A 324 -24.44 -11.92 24.16
C PHE A 324 -25.90 -11.97 23.70
N GLU A 325 -26.77 -12.49 24.55
CA GLU A 325 -28.21 -12.44 24.37
C GLU A 325 -28.83 -11.38 25.29
N TRP A 326 -29.68 -10.54 24.69
CA TRP A 326 -30.44 -9.55 25.41
C TRP A 326 -31.80 -9.35 24.75
N MET A 327 -32.87 -9.23 25.57
CA MET A 327 -34.25 -9.08 25.11
C MET A 327 -34.67 -10.18 24.10
N GLY A 328 -34.19 -11.42 24.27
CA GLY A 328 -34.51 -12.55 23.39
C GLY A 328 -33.80 -12.54 22.03
N HIS A 329 -32.87 -11.63 21.82
CA HIS A 329 -32.09 -11.53 20.58
C HIS A 329 -30.60 -11.68 20.83
N ARG A 330 -29.90 -12.23 19.85
CA ARG A 330 -28.44 -12.34 19.85
C ARG A 330 -27.83 -11.02 19.37
N HIS A 331 -26.89 -10.51 20.14
CA HIS A 331 -26.11 -9.31 19.84
C HIS A 331 -24.65 -9.65 19.56
N GLU A 332 -24.07 -9.00 18.57
CA GLU A 332 -22.64 -8.98 18.31
C GLU A 332 -22.16 -7.52 18.42
N LEU A 333 -21.62 -7.16 19.59
CA LEU A 333 -21.16 -5.82 19.88
C LEU A 333 -19.69 -5.66 19.54
N LEU A 334 -19.35 -4.58 18.84
CA LEU A 334 -18.01 -4.06 18.70
C LEU A 334 -17.99 -2.64 19.25
N ALA A 335 -17.06 -2.36 20.17
CA ALA A 335 -16.80 -1.00 20.66
C ALA A 335 -15.29 -0.78 20.73
N GLY A 336 -14.85 0.42 20.43
CA GLY A 336 -13.41 0.65 20.44
C GLY A 336 -13.00 2.11 20.36
N VAL A 337 -11.69 2.27 20.43
CA VAL A 337 -10.99 3.53 20.30
C VAL A 337 -9.80 3.35 19.37
N ASP A 338 -9.59 4.31 18.50
CA ASP A 338 -8.35 4.41 17.74
C ASP A 338 -7.73 5.81 17.90
N TYR A 339 -6.42 5.84 17.99
CA TYR A 339 -5.62 7.05 18.03
C TYR A 339 -4.50 6.95 17.02
N SER A 340 -4.27 8.03 16.29
CA SER A 340 -3.13 8.13 15.38
C SER A 340 -2.46 9.49 15.47
N GLN A 341 -1.13 9.49 15.38
CA GLN A 341 -0.31 10.67 15.24
C GLN A 341 0.60 10.49 14.04
N ASP A 342 0.52 11.40 13.08
CA ASP A 342 1.34 11.43 11.87
C ASP A 342 2.19 12.71 11.87
N LYS A 343 3.52 12.55 11.81
CA LYS A 343 4.48 13.64 11.65
C LYS A 343 5.18 13.44 10.32
N ALA A 344 4.87 14.29 9.34
CA ALA A 344 5.38 14.15 8.00
C ALA A 344 6.23 15.37 7.60
N LEU A 345 7.29 15.10 6.85
CA LEU A 345 8.07 16.08 6.11
C LEU A 345 7.91 15.81 4.62
N ARG A 346 7.57 16.83 3.84
CA ARG A 346 7.40 16.74 2.39
C ARG A 346 7.96 17.97 1.70
N ASN A 347 8.45 17.81 0.48
CA ASN A 347 8.97 18.95 -0.27
C ASN A 347 7.97 19.46 -1.31
N ASN A 348 7.93 20.80 -1.50
CA ASN A 348 7.08 21.48 -2.47
C ASN A 348 7.74 21.71 -3.82
N ARG A 349 9.08 21.85 -3.82
CA ARG A 349 9.88 22.26 -4.98
C ARG A 349 10.98 21.26 -5.24
N ALA A 350 10.55 20.02 -5.48
CA ALA A 350 11.46 18.89 -5.57
C ALA A 350 12.43 18.95 -6.74
N THR A 351 12.14 19.75 -7.77
CA THR A 351 12.96 19.90 -8.96
C THR A 351 13.80 21.18 -8.99
N ASP A 352 13.66 22.07 -8.01
CA ASP A 352 14.45 23.29 -7.94
C ASP A 352 15.94 22.97 -7.81
N GLY A 353 16.76 23.61 -8.64
CA GLY A 353 18.22 23.38 -8.68
C GLY A 353 18.69 22.23 -9.56
N LEU A 354 17.77 21.48 -10.17
CA LEU A 354 18.15 20.51 -11.20
C LEU A 354 18.55 21.20 -12.50
N PRO A 355 19.49 20.64 -13.28
CA PRO A 355 19.79 21.13 -14.63
C PRO A 355 18.57 20.96 -15.54
N ASN A 356 18.54 21.67 -16.67
CA ASN A 356 17.53 21.43 -17.69
C ASN A 356 17.62 20.00 -18.21
N ALA A 357 16.46 19.36 -18.34
CA ALA A 357 16.39 18.01 -18.87
C ALA A 357 16.74 18.00 -20.36
N THR A 358 17.64 17.11 -20.74
CA THR A 358 18.01 16.88 -22.16
C THR A 358 17.03 15.90 -22.76
N GLY A 359 16.48 16.19 -23.93
CA GLY A 359 15.65 15.26 -24.70
C GLY A 359 16.45 14.10 -25.32
N THR A 360 15.76 13.22 -26.02
CA THR A 360 16.32 12.09 -26.77
C THR A 360 15.47 11.83 -28.02
N PHE A 361 15.72 10.71 -28.70
CA PHE A 361 14.97 10.28 -29.88
C PHE A 361 14.42 8.88 -29.68
N VAL A 362 13.37 8.54 -30.43
CA VAL A 362 12.77 7.20 -30.42
C VAL A 362 13.80 6.10 -30.69
N GLY A 363 14.71 6.31 -31.64
CA GLY A 363 15.76 5.36 -32.01
C GLY A 363 16.95 5.31 -31.04
N THR A 364 16.98 6.10 -29.99
CA THR A 364 18.08 6.14 -29.01
C THR A 364 17.60 5.91 -27.57
N PRO A 365 17.00 4.73 -27.27
CA PRO A 365 16.74 4.34 -25.91
C PRO A 365 18.04 4.00 -25.17
N ASN A 366 18.01 3.95 -23.86
CA ASN A 366 19.11 3.50 -22.99
C ASN A 366 20.43 4.25 -23.26
N THR A 367 20.38 5.56 -23.38
CA THR A 367 21.54 6.41 -23.73
C THR A 367 22.65 6.39 -22.69
N GLY A 368 22.37 5.94 -21.47
CA GLY A 368 23.34 5.95 -20.37
C GLY A 368 23.60 7.34 -19.79
N LEU A 369 22.84 8.35 -20.21
CA LEU A 369 23.00 9.71 -19.71
C LEU A 369 22.60 9.82 -18.22
N SER A 370 23.34 10.65 -17.51
CA SER A 370 23.07 10.96 -16.09
C SER A 370 23.18 12.47 -15.87
N ILE A 371 22.48 12.93 -14.86
CA ILE A 371 22.66 14.29 -14.33
C ILE A 371 23.28 14.22 -12.94
N THR A 372 23.91 15.31 -12.52
CA THR A 372 24.34 15.50 -11.14
C THR A 372 23.18 16.11 -10.36
N ASP A 373 22.78 15.48 -9.30
CA ASP A 373 21.74 15.99 -8.41
C ASP A 373 22.36 16.83 -7.29
N ASN A 374 22.29 18.15 -7.44
CA ASN A 374 22.78 19.11 -6.47
C ASN A 374 21.65 19.83 -5.72
N ARG A 375 20.43 19.25 -5.72
CA ARG A 375 19.28 19.88 -5.10
C ARG A 375 19.45 20.06 -3.61
N GLN A 376 19.12 21.28 -3.15
CA GLN A 376 18.81 21.52 -1.74
C GLN A 376 17.28 21.53 -1.60
N VAL A 377 16.76 20.53 -0.94
CA VAL A 377 15.31 20.30 -0.84
C VAL A 377 14.80 20.90 0.46
N ALA A 378 13.99 21.96 0.38
CA ALA A 378 13.26 22.49 1.52
C ALA A 378 12.09 21.55 1.84
N MET A 379 11.91 21.20 3.12
CA MET A 379 10.88 20.28 3.57
C MET A 379 9.80 21.03 4.35
N ASN A 380 8.54 20.82 3.95
CA ASN A 380 7.38 21.30 4.70
C ASN A 380 6.97 20.29 5.73
N ARG A 381 6.49 20.77 6.85
CA ARG A 381 6.06 19.93 7.97
C ARG A 381 4.54 19.85 8.03
N PHE A 382 4.07 18.64 8.23
CA PHE A 382 2.68 18.31 8.48
C PHE A 382 2.60 17.45 9.75
N ASP A 383 1.82 17.91 10.73
CA ASP A 383 1.54 17.18 11.96
C ASP A 383 0.03 16.97 12.05
N ALA A 384 -0.43 15.73 12.18
CA ALA A 384 -1.84 15.39 12.31
C ALA A 384 -2.06 14.42 13.46
N GLU A 385 -3.18 14.59 14.13
CA GLU A 385 -3.68 13.68 15.16
C GLU A 385 -5.14 13.38 14.91
N ASN A 386 -5.53 12.13 15.16
CA ASN A 386 -6.93 11.72 15.13
C ASN A 386 -7.24 10.80 16.31
N LEU A 387 -8.34 11.07 17.00
CA LEU A 387 -8.91 10.21 18.01
C LEU A 387 -10.31 9.81 17.55
N GLY A 388 -10.56 8.50 17.39
CA GLY A 388 -11.84 7.94 17.01
C GLY A 388 -12.43 7.09 18.13
N LEU A 389 -13.71 7.27 18.40
CA LEU A 389 -14.51 6.41 19.25
C LEU A 389 -15.63 5.80 18.43
N TYR A 390 -15.85 4.52 18.53
CA TYR A 390 -16.86 3.83 17.74
C TYR A 390 -17.53 2.70 18.51
N ALA A 391 -18.79 2.47 18.17
CA ALA A 391 -19.56 1.34 18.65
C ALA A 391 -20.50 0.87 17.56
N GLN A 392 -20.65 -0.45 17.42
CA GLN A 392 -21.51 -1.09 16.45
C GLN A 392 -22.15 -2.31 17.08
N ASP A 393 -23.44 -2.51 16.84
CA ASP A 393 -24.15 -3.73 17.26
C ASP A 393 -24.86 -4.36 16.07
N THR A 394 -24.66 -5.67 15.93
CA THR A 394 -25.40 -6.50 14.98
C THR A 394 -26.38 -7.37 15.74
N VAL A 395 -27.67 -7.09 15.58
CA VAL A 395 -28.77 -7.79 16.25
C VAL A 395 -29.38 -8.82 15.33
N SER A 396 -29.42 -10.07 15.72
CA SER A 396 -30.15 -11.12 15.01
C SER A 396 -31.62 -11.09 15.43
N ILE A 397 -32.49 -10.55 14.58
CA ILE A 397 -33.95 -10.48 14.82
C ILE A 397 -34.56 -11.88 14.58
N THR A 398 -34.14 -12.53 13.50
CA THR A 398 -34.47 -13.92 13.18
C THR A 398 -33.21 -14.63 12.71
N GLN A 399 -33.31 -15.92 12.37
CA GLN A 399 -32.18 -16.66 11.77
C GLN A 399 -31.76 -16.08 10.41
N GLN A 400 -32.65 -15.45 9.68
CA GLN A 400 -32.43 -14.92 8.33
C GLN A 400 -32.28 -13.40 8.31
N PHE A 401 -32.69 -12.68 9.35
CA PHE A 401 -32.74 -11.23 9.38
C PHE A 401 -31.92 -10.65 10.52
N LYS A 402 -30.92 -9.86 10.16
CA LYS A 402 -30.05 -9.12 11.09
C LYS A 402 -30.14 -7.62 10.85
N VAL A 403 -30.04 -6.85 11.91
CA VAL A 403 -29.96 -5.38 11.86
C VAL A 403 -28.60 -4.93 12.42
N LEU A 404 -27.91 -4.14 11.66
CA LEU A 404 -26.64 -3.52 12.04
C LEU A 404 -26.88 -2.01 12.28
N GLY A 405 -26.44 -1.54 13.44
CA GLY A 405 -26.41 -0.13 13.76
C GLY A 405 -25.11 0.26 14.43
N GLY A 406 -24.64 1.48 14.18
CA GLY A 406 -23.40 1.93 14.80
C GLY A 406 -23.25 3.44 14.77
N ILE A 407 -22.27 3.91 15.54
CA ILE A 407 -21.89 5.31 15.66
C ILE A 407 -20.38 5.43 15.74
N ARG A 408 -19.85 6.48 15.12
CA ARG A 408 -18.45 6.86 15.22
C ARG A 408 -18.33 8.36 15.45
N LEU A 409 -17.41 8.74 16.34
CA LEU A 409 -17.03 10.11 16.61
C LEU A 409 -15.54 10.25 16.41
N ASP A 410 -15.14 11.24 15.64
CA ASP A 410 -13.73 11.55 15.37
C ASP A 410 -13.40 12.97 15.82
N HIS A 411 -12.25 13.12 16.49
CA HIS A 411 -11.62 14.41 16.73
C HIS A 411 -10.32 14.47 15.94
N PHE A 412 -10.28 15.29 14.91
CA PHE A 412 -9.14 15.46 14.02
C PHE A 412 -8.50 16.83 14.20
N SER A 413 -7.18 16.88 14.30
CA SER A 413 -6.38 18.08 14.35
C SER A 413 -5.20 17.96 13.41
N ALA A 414 -4.94 18.98 12.61
CA ALA A 414 -3.79 19.02 11.71
C ALA A 414 -3.15 20.40 11.72
N LYS A 415 -1.81 20.43 11.59
CA LYS A 415 -1.00 21.64 11.45
C LYS A 415 -0.09 21.47 10.25
N TYR A 416 -0.08 22.46 9.39
CA TYR A 416 0.82 22.53 8.25
C TYR A 416 1.74 23.74 8.38
N ARG A 417 3.04 23.54 8.17
CA ARG A 417 4.05 24.59 8.13
C ARG A 417 4.75 24.57 6.79
N ASP A 418 4.56 25.62 6.02
CA ASP A 418 5.33 25.90 4.81
C ASP A 418 6.61 26.63 5.19
N THR A 419 7.77 26.01 4.93
CA THR A 419 9.08 26.60 5.24
C THR A 419 9.46 27.72 4.29
N SER A 420 8.79 27.85 3.13
CA SER A 420 9.05 28.92 2.16
C SER A 420 8.40 30.25 2.52
N ASN A 421 7.30 30.25 3.29
CA ASN A 421 6.51 31.44 3.59
C ASN A 421 6.30 31.75 5.08
N ASN A 422 6.83 30.92 5.99
CA ASN A 422 6.59 31.05 7.44
C ASN A 422 5.10 31.15 7.86
N SER A 423 4.18 30.79 6.99
CA SER A 423 2.76 30.84 7.26
C SER A 423 2.26 29.53 7.88
N PHE A 424 1.51 29.67 8.97
CA PHE A 424 0.73 28.57 9.56
C PHE A 424 -0.68 28.63 8.97
N GLN A 425 -1.18 27.57 8.45
CA GLN A 425 -2.60 27.37 8.17
C GLN A 425 -3.18 26.33 9.08
#